data_760f7bd44cdae586b4a33bfc25259877
#
_entry.id   760f7bd44cdae586b4a33bfc25259877
#
_cell.length_a   1.000
_cell.length_b   1.000
_cell.length_c   1.000
_cell.angle_alpha   90.00
_cell.angle_beta   90.00
_cell.angle_gamma   90.00
#
_symmetry.space_group_name_H-M   'P 1'
#
loop_
_entity.id
_entity.type
_entity.pdbx_description
1 polymer ?
#
loop_
_entity_poly.entity_id
_entity_poly.type
_entity_poly.pdbx_seq_one_letter_code
_entity_poly.pdbx_strand_id
1 'polypeptide(L)'
;MRIMRTFSILSFVFLFAITSGVAQKKLSEGYYEIRTYHLKNEAQEAITDQFLKDAFLPALHRTGIAAAGVFKPIDNDTSADRRIIVLIPYRSFSEFENTEAKLLKDAAFQSSGSAYLNAPFDSVPYKRIEKTLLKNFASGHSAQAPKLSSPKTERIYELRSYEGPTEKLHAAKVKMFIVGDEISLFNRLGFNPIFYGEVLAGKSMPNLMYMTSFENMASRDEHWKAFFADAQWKKIVAIREYEHSVSHSDVYLLHPTDYSDL
;
A
#
# COMPACT_ATOMS: atom_id res chain seq x y z
N MET A 1 -9.73 92.35 -7.17
CA MET A 1 -9.92 91.17 -8.10
C MET A 1 -9.17 90.01 -7.50
N ARG A 2 -9.87 89.13 -6.73
CA ARG A 2 -9.28 87.97 -6.01
C ARG A 2 -9.61 86.75 -6.80
N ILE A 3 -8.59 86.06 -7.29
CA ILE A 3 -8.68 84.75 -8.03
C ILE A 3 -8.66 83.63 -6.98
N MET A 4 -9.79 82.97 -6.80
CA MET A 4 -9.88 81.71 -6.02
C MET A 4 -9.38 80.56 -6.87
N ARG A 5 -8.30 79.87 -6.41
CA ARG A 5 -7.83 78.60 -6.95
C ARG A 5 -8.54 77.47 -6.21
N THR A 6 -9.39 76.76 -6.92
CA THR A 6 -10.00 75.49 -6.47
C THR A 6 -8.98 74.32 -6.61
N PHE A 7 -8.62 73.71 -5.48
CA PHE A 7 -7.84 72.47 -5.46
C PHE A 7 -8.82 71.29 -5.53
N SER A 8 -8.76 70.51 -6.64
CA SER A 8 -9.43 69.20 -6.76
C SER A 8 -8.56 68.12 -6.15
N ILE A 9 -9.04 67.53 -5.06
CA ILE A 9 -8.41 66.33 -4.45
C ILE A 9 -8.98 65.11 -5.14
N LEU A 10 -8.11 64.44 -5.94
CA LEU A 10 -8.43 63.17 -6.58
C LEU A 10 -8.13 62.06 -5.56
N SER A 11 -9.17 61.50 -4.95
CA SER A 11 -9.04 60.32 -4.06
C SER A 11 -8.87 59.05 -4.90
N PHE A 12 -7.68 58.49 -4.87
CA PHE A 12 -7.40 57.15 -5.44
C PHE A 12 -7.86 56.06 -4.43
N VAL A 13 -8.97 55.41 -4.73
CA VAL A 13 -9.42 54.24 -3.97
C VAL A 13 -8.64 53.01 -4.49
N PHE A 14 -7.68 52.52 -3.71
CA PHE A 14 -6.99 51.25 -3.96
C PHE A 14 -7.92 50.10 -3.56
N LEU A 15 -8.50 49.42 -4.58
CA LEU A 15 -9.27 48.19 -4.36
C LEU A 15 -8.25 47.05 -4.15
N PHE A 16 -8.04 46.66 -2.89
CA PHE A 16 -7.29 45.41 -2.57
C PHE A 16 -8.18 44.21 -2.93
N ALA A 17 -7.93 43.58 -4.08
CA ALA A 17 -8.51 42.29 -4.39
C ALA A 17 -7.83 41.23 -3.52
N ILE A 18 -8.52 40.82 -2.43
CA ILE A 18 -8.11 39.64 -1.62
C ILE A 18 -8.41 38.39 -2.47
N THR A 19 -7.43 37.91 -3.20
CA THR A 19 -7.50 36.57 -3.80
C THR A 19 -7.37 35.56 -2.67
N SER A 20 -8.50 35.03 -2.23
CA SER A 20 -8.55 33.85 -1.35
C SER A 20 -7.95 32.68 -2.12
N GLY A 21 -6.64 32.48 -2.00
CA GLY A 21 -5.98 31.27 -2.46
C GLY A 21 -6.59 30.09 -1.70
N VAL A 22 -7.47 29.34 -2.36
CA VAL A 22 -7.88 28.03 -1.86
C VAL A 22 -6.61 27.19 -1.83
N ALA A 23 -6.02 27.03 -0.66
CA ALA A 23 -4.91 26.13 -0.44
C ALA A 23 -5.40 24.73 -0.81
N GLN A 24 -5.05 24.28 -2.01
CA GLN A 24 -5.32 22.92 -2.46
C GLN A 24 -4.61 22.02 -1.46
N LYS A 25 -5.39 21.31 -0.61
CA LYS A 25 -4.88 20.38 0.38
C LYS A 25 -4.02 19.36 -0.37
N LYS A 26 -2.69 19.49 -0.27
CA LYS A 26 -1.73 18.57 -0.89
C LYS A 26 -2.06 17.21 -0.31
N LEU A 27 -2.58 16.31 -1.13
CA LEU A 27 -2.89 14.95 -0.75
C LEU A 27 -1.61 14.34 -0.19
N SER A 28 -1.68 13.77 1.01
CA SER A 28 -0.52 13.15 1.64
C SER A 28 -0.05 12.02 0.74
N GLU A 29 1.14 12.17 0.18
CA GLU A 29 1.79 11.10 -0.57
C GLU A 29 2.12 9.99 0.43
N GLY A 30 1.33 8.90 0.42
CA GLY A 30 1.61 7.72 1.21
C GLY A 30 2.59 6.79 0.46
N TYR A 31 3.35 6.04 1.22
CA TYR A 31 4.24 5.01 0.70
C TYR A 31 3.93 3.69 1.39
N TYR A 32 4.28 2.59 0.74
CA TYR A 32 4.16 1.25 1.30
C TYR A 32 5.47 0.49 1.10
N GLU A 33 5.84 -0.31 2.07
CA GLU A 33 6.83 -1.36 1.91
C GLU A 33 6.09 -2.70 1.93
N ILE A 34 6.30 -3.52 0.92
CA ILE A 34 6.01 -4.95 0.98
C ILE A 34 7.32 -5.65 1.27
N ARG A 35 7.40 -6.28 2.44
CA ARG A 35 8.56 -7.05 2.87
C ARG A 35 8.20 -8.53 2.84
N THR A 36 8.85 -9.28 1.97
CA THR A 36 8.66 -10.72 1.84
C THR A 36 9.85 -11.46 2.46
N TYR A 37 9.56 -12.25 3.47
CA TYR A 37 10.51 -13.21 4.04
C TYR A 37 10.37 -14.53 3.29
N HIS A 38 11.45 -14.99 2.67
CA HIS A 38 11.56 -16.33 2.07
C HIS A 38 12.16 -17.28 3.09
N LEU A 39 11.47 -18.36 3.36
CA LEU A 39 11.78 -19.30 4.44
C LEU A 39 12.07 -20.69 3.88
N LYS A 40 12.95 -21.42 4.54
CA LYS A 40 13.34 -22.78 4.13
C LYS A 40 12.43 -23.85 4.73
N ASN A 41 11.96 -23.63 5.95
CA ASN A 41 11.23 -24.61 6.74
C ASN A 41 10.42 -23.95 7.87
N GLU A 42 9.66 -24.76 8.61
CA GLU A 42 8.83 -24.33 9.75
C GLU A 42 9.64 -23.69 10.89
N ALA A 43 10.87 -24.12 11.13
CA ALA A 43 11.70 -23.54 12.18
C ALA A 43 12.05 -22.09 11.88
N GLN A 44 12.39 -21.77 10.62
CA GLN A 44 12.59 -20.38 10.20
C GLN A 44 11.28 -19.57 10.26
N GLU A 45 10.16 -20.19 9.90
CA GLU A 45 8.84 -19.57 9.98
C GLU A 45 8.50 -19.20 11.42
N ALA A 46 8.65 -20.13 12.37
CA ALA A 46 8.35 -19.91 13.77
C ALA A 46 9.21 -18.79 14.41
N ILE A 47 10.53 -18.76 14.11
CA ILE A 47 11.43 -17.73 14.62
C ILE A 47 11.05 -16.36 14.01
N THR A 48 10.72 -16.31 12.71
CA THR A 48 10.32 -15.06 12.06
C THR A 48 8.96 -14.57 12.55
N ASP A 49 7.97 -15.47 12.74
CA ASP A 49 6.68 -15.13 13.34
C ASP A 49 6.83 -14.53 14.74
N GLN A 50 7.61 -15.20 15.59
CA GLN A 50 7.84 -14.70 16.94
C GLN A 50 8.51 -13.32 16.94
N PHE A 51 9.51 -13.11 16.09
CA PHE A 51 10.15 -11.81 15.93
C PHE A 51 9.18 -10.74 15.46
N LEU A 52 8.36 -11.03 14.44
CA LEU A 52 7.38 -10.08 13.92
C LEU A 52 6.35 -9.72 14.99
N LYS A 53 5.83 -10.72 15.71
CA LYS A 53 4.80 -10.55 16.77
C LYS A 53 5.32 -9.80 17.97
N ASP A 54 6.47 -10.20 18.53
CA ASP A 54 6.90 -9.80 19.86
C ASP A 54 7.90 -8.61 19.85
N ALA A 55 8.54 -8.36 18.71
CA ALA A 55 9.55 -7.31 18.59
C ALA A 55 9.22 -6.28 17.50
N PHE A 56 9.02 -6.73 16.25
CA PHE A 56 8.96 -5.84 15.09
C PHE A 56 7.69 -4.97 15.05
N LEU A 57 6.49 -5.58 15.13
CA LEU A 57 5.23 -4.82 15.13
C LEU A 57 5.13 -3.87 16.32
N PRO A 58 5.40 -4.29 17.57
CA PRO A 58 5.41 -3.38 18.72
C PRO A 58 6.38 -2.20 18.54
N ALA A 59 7.54 -2.45 17.93
CA ALA A 59 8.51 -1.38 17.64
C ALA A 59 8.03 -0.44 16.53
N LEU A 60 7.41 -0.95 15.47
CA LEU A 60 6.78 -0.10 14.44
C LEU A 60 5.72 0.82 15.06
N HIS A 61 4.88 0.30 15.96
CA HIS A 61 3.88 1.11 16.66
C HIS A 61 4.53 2.23 17.49
N ARG A 62 5.65 1.96 18.18
CA ARG A 62 6.40 2.99 18.91
C ARG A 62 7.03 4.04 18.00
N THR A 63 7.32 3.73 16.72
CA THR A 63 7.76 4.75 15.75
C THR A 63 6.63 5.64 15.24
N GLY A 64 5.36 5.30 15.51
CA GLY A 64 4.17 6.01 15.06
C GLY A 64 3.48 5.38 13.84
N ILE A 65 3.91 4.21 13.38
CA ILE A 65 3.22 3.41 12.36
C ILE A 65 2.08 2.66 13.06
N ALA A 66 0.85 3.12 12.87
CA ALA A 66 -0.30 2.66 13.66
C ALA A 66 -0.76 1.24 13.32
N ALA A 67 -0.53 0.77 12.09
CA ALA A 67 -0.96 -0.56 11.65
C ALA A 67 -0.02 -1.10 10.57
N ALA A 68 0.36 -2.36 10.70
CA ALA A 68 1.09 -3.11 9.68
C ALA A 68 0.43 -4.49 9.48
N GLY A 69 0.28 -4.91 8.22
CA GLY A 69 -0.31 -6.20 7.90
C GLY A 69 0.77 -7.29 7.88
N VAL A 70 0.48 -8.45 8.46
CA VAL A 70 1.33 -9.63 8.36
C VAL A 70 0.50 -10.79 7.85
N PHE A 71 0.95 -11.39 6.75
CA PHE A 71 0.18 -12.37 5.99
C PHE A 71 1.03 -13.59 5.62
N LYS A 72 0.36 -14.72 5.42
CA LYS A 72 0.94 -15.93 4.85
C LYS A 72 0.11 -16.38 3.64
N PRO A 73 0.75 -16.91 2.56
CA PRO A 73 0.03 -17.59 1.49
C PRO A 73 -0.86 -18.71 2.03
N ILE A 74 -2.03 -18.92 1.43
CA ILE A 74 -2.96 -19.97 1.87
C ILE A 74 -2.40 -21.40 1.69
N ASP A 75 -1.41 -21.55 0.82
CA ASP A 75 -0.70 -22.82 0.53
C ASP A 75 0.71 -22.85 1.16
N ASN A 76 1.00 -21.96 2.12
CA ASN A 76 2.34 -21.77 2.66
C ASN A 76 2.95 -23.07 3.23
N ASP A 77 2.16 -23.89 3.89
CA ASP A 77 2.63 -25.12 4.55
C ASP A 77 3.07 -26.19 3.57
N THR A 78 2.56 -26.18 2.34
CA THR A 78 2.90 -27.13 1.27
C THR A 78 3.88 -26.55 0.25
N SER A 79 4.14 -25.24 0.31
CA SER A 79 5.01 -24.53 -0.63
C SER A 79 6.50 -24.87 -0.39
N ALA A 80 7.24 -25.06 -1.48
CA ALA A 80 8.71 -25.15 -1.45
C ALA A 80 9.37 -23.78 -1.13
N ASP A 81 8.65 -22.69 -1.30
CA ASP A 81 9.06 -21.33 -0.96
C ASP A 81 8.05 -20.72 0.04
N ARG A 82 8.15 -21.16 1.29
CA ARG A 82 7.36 -20.60 2.40
C ARG A 82 7.64 -19.12 2.54
N ARG A 83 6.61 -18.33 2.77
CA ARG A 83 6.72 -16.86 2.85
C ARG A 83 5.95 -16.29 4.03
N ILE A 84 6.47 -15.19 4.56
CA ILE A 84 5.70 -14.23 5.36
C ILE A 84 5.79 -12.89 4.66
N ILE A 85 4.64 -12.27 4.43
CA ILE A 85 4.53 -10.99 3.72
C ILE A 85 4.08 -9.94 4.71
N VAL A 86 4.85 -8.86 4.84
CA VAL A 86 4.54 -7.73 5.73
C VAL A 86 4.26 -6.49 4.88
N LEU A 87 3.10 -5.88 5.08
CA LEU A 87 2.72 -4.60 4.50
C LEU A 87 2.89 -3.50 5.54
N ILE A 88 3.77 -2.53 5.27
CA ILE A 88 4.07 -1.43 6.18
C ILE A 88 3.70 -0.11 5.48
N PRO A 89 2.70 0.65 5.97
CA PRO A 89 2.37 1.96 5.45
C PRO A 89 3.27 3.05 6.06
N TYR A 90 3.68 4.00 5.24
CA TYR A 90 4.43 5.19 5.63
C TYR A 90 3.73 6.45 5.14
N ARG A 91 3.73 7.50 5.96
CA ARG A 91 3.14 8.80 5.60
C ARG A 91 4.02 9.61 4.63
N SER A 92 5.33 9.30 4.60
CA SER A 92 6.31 9.97 3.75
C SER A 92 7.50 9.08 3.47
N PHE A 93 8.26 9.40 2.42
CA PHE A 93 9.53 8.75 2.14
C PHE A 93 10.55 8.93 3.29
N SER A 94 10.56 10.08 3.94
CA SER A 94 11.42 10.31 5.11
C SER A 94 11.06 9.42 6.30
N GLU A 95 9.78 9.09 6.50
CA GLU A 95 9.38 8.11 7.52
C GLU A 95 9.92 6.72 7.21
N PHE A 96 9.82 6.29 5.95
CA PHE A 96 10.43 5.03 5.47
C PHE A 96 11.94 5.00 5.74
N GLU A 97 12.69 6.02 5.29
CA GLU A 97 14.15 6.10 5.45
C GLU A 97 14.59 6.04 6.93
N ASN A 98 13.84 6.71 7.81
CA ASN A 98 14.23 6.85 9.21
C ASN A 98 13.74 5.71 10.11
N THR A 99 12.80 4.88 9.67
CA THR A 99 12.20 3.84 10.51
C THR A 99 13.23 2.81 10.95
N GLU A 100 14.06 2.30 10.06
CA GLU A 100 15.07 1.28 10.40
C GLU A 100 16.08 1.80 11.45
N ALA A 101 16.53 3.05 11.30
CA ALA A 101 17.43 3.69 12.27
C ALA A 101 16.76 3.90 13.65
N LYS A 102 15.45 4.14 13.71
CA LYS A 102 14.69 4.20 14.97
C LYS A 102 14.58 2.84 15.64
N LEU A 103 14.28 1.79 14.86
CA LEU A 103 14.21 0.41 15.37
C LEU A 103 15.55 -0.03 15.98
N LEU A 104 16.66 0.27 15.33
CA LEU A 104 18.01 -0.08 15.83
C LEU A 104 18.34 0.59 17.17
N LYS A 105 17.73 1.74 17.49
CA LYS A 105 17.88 2.46 18.76
C LYS A 105 16.86 2.05 19.84
N ASP A 106 15.87 1.26 19.50
CA ASP A 106 14.82 0.83 20.40
C ASP A 106 15.31 -0.35 21.25
N ALA A 107 15.56 -0.12 22.55
CA ALA A 107 16.07 -1.14 23.45
C ALA A 107 15.11 -2.33 23.62
N ALA A 108 13.80 -2.09 23.59
CA ALA A 108 12.80 -3.16 23.68
C ALA A 108 12.81 -4.03 22.42
N PHE A 109 12.96 -3.41 21.24
CA PHE A 109 13.12 -4.13 19.97
C PHE A 109 14.38 -5.01 19.98
N GLN A 110 15.52 -4.47 20.43
CA GLN A 110 16.78 -5.21 20.53
C GLN A 110 16.67 -6.40 21.50
N SER A 111 16.02 -6.20 22.65
CA SER A 111 15.86 -7.24 23.66
C SER A 111 14.90 -8.33 23.20
N SER A 112 13.67 -7.96 22.80
CA SER A 112 12.62 -8.92 22.42
C SER A 112 12.96 -9.63 21.09
N GLY A 113 13.66 -8.94 20.18
CA GLY A 113 14.07 -9.48 18.88
C GLY A 113 15.41 -10.22 18.90
N SER A 114 16.08 -10.36 20.05
CA SER A 114 17.46 -10.82 20.16
C SER A 114 17.73 -12.18 19.48
N ALA A 115 16.83 -13.14 19.62
CA ALA A 115 16.97 -14.47 19.01
C ALA A 115 17.01 -14.41 17.47
N TYR A 116 16.28 -13.48 16.87
CA TYR A 116 16.25 -13.26 15.43
C TYR A 116 17.42 -12.34 14.99
N LEU A 117 17.62 -11.22 15.70
CA LEU A 117 18.61 -10.21 15.32
C LEU A 117 20.06 -10.68 15.45
N ASN A 118 20.33 -11.53 16.46
CA ASN A 118 21.66 -12.07 16.76
C ASN A 118 21.79 -13.56 16.38
N ALA A 119 20.92 -14.04 15.46
CA ALA A 119 20.99 -15.41 15.02
C ALA A 119 22.36 -15.73 14.42
N PRO A 120 22.97 -16.91 14.77
CA PRO A 120 24.26 -17.29 14.24
C PRO A 120 24.17 -17.59 12.74
N PHE A 121 25.29 -17.47 12.03
CA PHE A 121 25.35 -17.58 10.56
C PHE A 121 24.94 -18.97 10.03
N ASP A 122 25.05 -20.00 10.85
CA ASP A 122 24.69 -21.39 10.54
C ASP A 122 23.24 -21.74 10.94
N SER A 123 22.54 -20.84 11.61
CA SER A 123 21.14 -20.97 12.05
C SER A 123 20.33 -19.72 11.75
N VAL A 124 20.34 -19.29 10.48
CA VAL A 124 19.67 -18.06 10.03
C VAL A 124 18.16 -18.15 10.08
N PRO A 125 17.44 -17.09 10.47
CA PRO A 125 15.98 -17.10 10.64
C PRO A 125 15.21 -17.03 9.32
N TYR A 126 15.86 -16.80 8.19
CA TYR A 126 15.25 -16.73 6.85
C TYR A 126 16.27 -17.06 5.76
N LYS A 127 15.83 -17.35 4.55
CA LYS A 127 16.69 -17.48 3.36
C LYS A 127 17.06 -16.11 2.78
N ARG A 128 16.05 -15.29 2.54
CA ARG A 128 16.17 -13.94 1.95
C ARG A 128 15.03 -13.06 2.43
N ILE A 129 15.27 -11.76 2.43
CA ILE A 129 14.25 -10.73 2.55
C ILE A 129 14.23 -9.96 1.23
N GLU A 130 13.06 -9.83 0.66
CA GLU A 130 12.79 -8.94 -0.46
C GLU A 130 11.98 -7.76 0.02
N LYS A 131 12.38 -6.54 -0.37
CA LYS A 131 11.65 -5.31 -0.07
C LYS A 131 11.21 -4.66 -1.37
N THR A 132 9.93 -4.37 -1.47
CA THR A 132 9.35 -3.58 -2.57
C THR A 132 8.82 -2.28 -2.00
N LEU A 133 9.34 -1.16 -2.49
CA LEU A 133 8.88 0.17 -2.11
C LEU A 133 7.88 0.68 -3.15
N LEU A 134 6.71 1.12 -2.66
CA LEU A 134 5.63 1.62 -3.50
C LEU A 134 5.22 3.02 -3.10
N LYS A 135 4.77 3.80 -4.07
CA LYS A 135 4.09 5.08 -3.88
C LYS A 135 2.59 4.90 -4.09
N ASN A 136 1.79 5.37 -3.14
CA ASN A 136 0.35 5.38 -3.29
C ASN A 136 -0.07 6.23 -4.49
N PHE A 137 -0.83 5.68 -5.42
CA PHE A 137 -1.40 6.42 -6.54
C PHE A 137 -2.91 6.70 -6.40
N ALA A 138 -3.57 6.04 -5.45
CA ALA A 138 -4.99 6.27 -5.16
C ALA A 138 -5.14 7.34 -4.08
N SER A 139 -5.56 8.53 -4.47
CA SER A 139 -5.75 9.65 -3.55
C SER A 139 -6.74 9.30 -2.42
N GLY A 140 -6.34 9.57 -1.17
CA GLY A 140 -7.18 9.36 0.01
C GLY A 140 -7.18 7.95 0.58
N HIS A 141 -6.45 7.00 -0.02
CA HIS A 141 -6.28 5.65 0.52
C HIS A 141 -4.94 5.54 1.25
N SER A 142 -4.97 5.35 2.56
CA SER A 142 -3.88 4.78 3.35
C SER A 142 -4.24 3.33 3.65
N ALA A 143 -3.27 2.45 3.92
CA ALA A 143 -3.57 1.10 4.38
C ALA A 143 -4.51 1.18 5.59
N GLN A 144 -5.69 0.57 5.45
CA GLN A 144 -6.74 0.60 6.46
C GLN A 144 -7.13 -0.83 6.80
N ALA A 145 -7.48 -1.06 8.07
CA ALA A 145 -8.10 -2.30 8.45
C ALA A 145 -9.41 -2.48 7.66
N PRO A 146 -9.64 -3.65 7.04
CA PRO A 146 -10.82 -3.89 6.25
C PRO A 146 -12.08 -3.92 7.12
N LYS A 147 -13.19 -3.50 6.55
CA LYS A 147 -14.51 -3.61 7.19
C LYS A 147 -15.11 -4.99 6.92
N LEU A 148 -14.54 -6.01 7.57
CA LEU A 148 -14.99 -7.40 7.45
C LEU A 148 -15.55 -7.88 8.77
N SER A 149 -16.58 -8.73 8.73
CA SER A 149 -17.27 -9.28 9.89
C SER A 149 -16.76 -10.68 10.28
N SER A 150 -16.18 -11.40 9.32
CA SER A 150 -15.65 -12.75 9.53
C SER A 150 -14.44 -12.77 10.49
N PRO A 151 -14.20 -13.90 11.16
CA PRO A 151 -12.95 -14.14 11.88
C PRO A 151 -11.74 -13.99 10.95
N LYS A 152 -10.59 -13.54 11.49
CA LYS A 152 -9.34 -13.39 10.71
C LYS A 152 -8.95 -14.67 9.96
N THR A 153 -9.18 -15.82 10.55
CA THR A 153 -8.84 -17.14 9.97
C THR A 153 -9.61 -17.48 8.69
N GLU A 154 -10.74 -16.83 8.45
CA GLU A 154 -11.56 -17.04 7.26
C GLU A 154 -11.26 -15.99 6.16
N ARG A 155 -10.76 -14.82 6.56
CA ARG A 155 -10.53 -13.70 5.64
C ARG A 155 -9.49 -14.03 4.58
N ILE A 156 -9.78 -13.61 3.36
CA ILE A 156 -8.86 -13.70 2.24
C ILE A 156 -8.37 -12.29 1.90
N TYR A 157 -7.05 -12.13 1.86
CA TYR A 157 -6.40 -10.96 1.30
C TYR A 157 -5.79 -11.35 -0.04
N GLU A 158 -6.11 -10.61 -1.08
CA GLU A 158 -5.61 -10.87 -2.42
C GLU A 158 -4.65 -9.76 -2.82
N LEU A 159 -3.34 -10.09 -2.83
CA LEU A 159 -2.28 -9.21 -3.30
C LEU A 159 -2.05 -9.49 -4.78
N ARG A 160 -2.16 -8.45 -5.60
CA ARG A 160 -1.91 -8.52 -7.04
C ARG A 160 -0.72 -7.66 -7.42
N SER A 161 0.08 -8.18 -8.35
CA SER A 161 1.22 -7.51 -8.97
C SER A 161 1.02 -7.51 -10.48
N TYR A 162 1.06 -6.33 -11.10
CA TYR A 162 0.85 -6.17 -12.54
C TYR A 162 2.08 -5.53 -13.18
N GLU A 163 2.83 -6.32 -13.93
CA GLU A 163 4.02 -5.89 -14.66
C GLU A 163 3.63 -5.26 -15.99
N GLY A 164 4.14 -4.07 -16.25
CA GLY A 164 3.96 -3.39 -17.54
C GLY A 164 5.01 -3.82 -18.56
N PRO A 165 4.65 -4.00 -19.84
CA PRO A 165 5.64 -4.33 -20.88
C PRO A 165 6.57 -3.16 -21.23
N THR A 166 6.14 -1.94 -20.94
CA THR A 166 6.94 -0.69 -21.05
C THR A 166 6.44 0.32 -20.03
N GLU A 167 7.25 1.34 -19.71
CA GLU A 167 6.87 2.44 -18.80
C GLU A 167 5.61 3.18 -19.29
N LYS A 168 5.48 3.37 -20.62
CA LYS A 168 4.31 4.04 -21.22
C LYS A 168 3.03 3.23 -21.02
N LEU A 169 3.08 1.93 -21.26
CA LEU A 169 1.92 1.04 -21.10
C LEU A 169 1.60 0.84 -19.62
N HIS A 170 2.61 0.78 -18.75
CA HIS A 170 2.42 0.79 -17.31
C HIS A 170 1.71 2.06 -16.83
N ALA A 171 2.13 3.25 -17.29
CA ALA A 171 1.45 4.51 -16.98
C ALA A 171 -0.01 4.51 -17.44
N ALA A 172 -0.32 3.88 -18.60
CA ALA A 172 -1.70 3.69 -19.05
C ALA A 172 -2.50 2.78 -18.10
N LYS A 173 -1.88 1.71 -17.54
CA LYS A 173 -2.54 0.86 -16.52
C LYS A 173 -2.81 1.62 -15.22
N VAL A 174 -1.87 2.42 -14.72
CA VAL A 174 -2.10 3.29 -13.56
C VAL A 174 -3.23 4.28 -13.84
N LYS A 175 -3.25 4.89 -15.04
CA LYS A 175 -4.33 5.79 -15.48
C LYS A 175 -5.69 5.08 -15.54
N MET A 176 -5.74 3.81 -15.96
CA MET A 176 -6.95 2.99 -15.98
C MET A 176 -7.56 2.85 -14.58
N PHE A 177 -6.74 2.66 -13.53
CA PHE A 177 -7.20 2.61 -12.14
C PHE A 177 -7.81 3.94 -11.69
N ILE A 178 -7.17 5.07 -12.03
CA ILE A 178 -7.52 6.39 -11.48
C ILE A 178 -8.57 7.08 -12.36
N VAL A 179 -8.23 7.32 -13.63
CA VAL A 179 -9.06 8.09 -14.57
C VAL A 179 -10.09 7.19 -15.27
N GLY A 180 -9.72 5.92 -15.49
CA GLY A 180 -10.62 4.90 -16.08
C GLY A 180 -11.66 4.37 -15.09
N ASP A 181 -11.68 4.87 -13.84
CA ASP A 181 -12.68 4.54 -12.81
C ASP A 181 -12.65 3.06 -12.31
N GLU A 182 -11.54 2.32 -12.48
CA GLU A 182 -11.43 0.95 -11.96
C GLU A 182 -11.52 0.92 -10.43
N ILE A 183 -10.94 1.91 -9.72
CA ILE A 183 -11.06 2.05 -8.26
C ILE A 183 -12.51 2.32 -7.84
N SER A 184 -13.23 3.20 -8.55
CA SER A 184 -14.65 3.47 -8.27
C SER A 184 -15.50 2.23 -8.48
N LEU A 185 -15.17 1.42 -9.49
CA LEU A 185 -15.82 0.14 -9.75
C LEU A 185 -15.60 -0.84 -8.61
N PHE A 186 -14.38 -1.00 -8.11
CA PHE A 186 -14.10 -1.82 -6.92
C PHE A 186 -14.91 -1.38 -5.71
N ASN A 187 -14.95 -0.07 -5.43
CA ASN A 187 -15.72 0.47 -4.31
C ASN A 187 -17.22 0.18 -4.47
N ARG A 188 -17.80 0.37 -5.67
CA ARG A 188 -19.21 0.12 -5.95
C ARG A 188 -19.58 -1.35 -5.82
N LEU A 189 -18.69 -2.25 -6.19
CA LEU A 189 -18.89 -3.69 -6.10
C LEU A 189 -18.55 -4.27 -4.73
N GLY A 190 -18.19 -3.44 -3.73
CA GLY A 190 -17.95 -3.88 -2.37
C GLY A 190 -16.60 -4.55 -2.11
N PHE A 191 -15.64 -4.41 -3.02
CA PHE A 191 -14.27 -4.77 -2.72
C PHE A 191 -13.77 -3.92 -1.54
N ASN A 192 -13.01 -4.53 -0.64
CA ASN A 192 -12.39 -3.83 0.49
C ASN A 192 -10.91 -3.61 0.19
N PRO A 193 -10.54 -2.49 -0.47
CA PRO A 193 -9.16 -2.22 -0.81
C PRO A 193 -8.33 -1.90 0.44
N ILE A 194 -7.15 -2.48 0.52
CA ILE A 194 -6.17 -2.20 1.56
C ILE A 194 -5.21 -1.12 1.09
N PHE A 195 -4.66 -1.25 -0.12
CA PHE A 195 -3.77 -0.25 -0.72
C PHE A 195 -3.75 -0.37 -2.26
N TYR A 196 -3.28 0.70 -2.89
CA TYR A 196 -2.91 0.76 -4.30
C TYR A 196 -1.55 1.46 -4.41
N GLY A 197 -0.56 0.84 -5.04
CA GLY A 197 0.79 1.40 -5.12
C GLY A 197 1.49 1.14 -6.44
N GLU A 198 2.19 2.15 -6.93
CA GLU A 198 3.15 2.03 -8.03
C GLU A 198 4.52 1.69 -7.45
N VAL A 199 5.18 0.67 -7.98
CA VAL A 199 6.49 0.24 -7.51
C VAL A 199 7.55 1.28 -7.92
N LEU A 200 8.23 1.84 -6.92
CA LEU A 200 9.36 2.77 -7.10
C LEU A 200 10.69 2.03 -7.13
N ALA A 201 10.81 0.97 -6.35
CA ALA A 201 11.98 0.12 -6.29
C ALA A 201 11.59 -1.30 -5.87
N GLY A 202 12.01 -2.31 -6.59
CA GLY A 202 11.67 -3.71 -6.35
C GLY A 202 11.95 -4.56 -7.58
N LYS A 203 11.39 -5.77 -7.58
CA LYS A 203 11.43 -6.67 -8.74
C LYS A 203 10.43 -6.27 -9.81
N SER A 204 10.66 -6.81 -11.02
CA SER A 204 9.65 -6.87 -12.09
C SER A 204 9.08 -5.49 -12.48
N MET A 205 9.93 -4.47 -12.54
CA MET A 205 9.53 -3.12 -12.95
C MET A 205 9.48 -2.96 -14.47
N PRO A 206 8.60 -2.08 -15.00
CA PRO A 206 7.63 -1.26 -14.26
C PRO A 206 6.45 -2.10 -13.75
N ASN A 207 5.98 -1.82 -12.54
CA ASN A 207 5.00 -2.65 -11.85
C ASN A 207 4.09 -1.78 -10.95
N LEU A 208 2.83 -2.17 -10.83
CA LEU A 208 1.94 -1.70 -9.79
C LEU A 208 1.44 -2.89 -8.97
N MET A 209 1.18 -2.65 -7.70
CA MET A 209 0.61 -3.65 -6.81
C MET A 209 -0.58 -3.06 -6.05
N TYR A 210 -1.54 -3.91 -5.75
CA TYR A 210 -2.67 -3.55 -4.89
C TYR A 210 -3.16 -4.76 -4.11
N MET A 211 -3.87 -4.50 -3.02
CA MET A 211 -4.44 -5.56 -2.20
C MET A 211 -5.91 -5.25 -1.92
N THR A 212 -6.74 -6.26 -2.08
CA THR A 212 -8.16 -6.27 -1.67
C THR A 212 -8.39 -7.36 -0.65
N SER A 213 -9.49 -7.28 0.11
CA SER A 213 -9.81 -8.26 1.14
C SER A 213 -11.27 -8.67 1.09
N PHE A 214 -11.55 -9.90 1.53
CA PHE A 214 -12.86 -10.55 1.43
C PHE A 214 -13.15 -11.33 2.70
N GLU A 215 -14.44 -11.53 3.01
CA GLU A 215 -14.90 -12.31 4.17
C GLU A 215 -14.37 -13.76 4.15
N ASN A 216 -14.30 -14.37 2.95
CA ASN A 216 -13.80 -15.71 2.69
C ASN A 216 -13.59 -15.94 1.19
N MET A 217 -13.19 -17.14 0.79
CA MET A 217 -12.95 -17.49 -0.62
C MET A 217 -14.21 -17.39 -1.49
N ALA A 218 -15.36 -17.84 -0.99
CA ALA A 218 -16.62 -17.77 -1.75
C ALA A 218 -17.01 -16.30 -2.04
N SER A 219 -16.91 -15.43 -1.03
CA SER A 219 -17.14 -13.99 -1.20
C SER A 219 -16.17 -13.38 -2.22
N ARG A 220 -14.90 -13.75 -2.18
CA ARG A 220 -13.90 -13.31 -3.17
C ARG A 220 -14.33 -13.69 -4.59
N ASP A 221 -14.72 -14.93 -4.82
CA ASP A 221 -15.11 -15.43 -6.14
C ASP A 221 -16.38 -14.76 -6.67
N GLU A 222 -17.35 -14.49 -5.80
CA GLU A 222 -18.58 -13.74 -6.15
C GLU A 222 -18.25 -12.30 -6.56
N HIS A 223 -17.37 -11.60 -5.85
CA HIS A 223 -16.95 -10.24 -6.18
C HIS A 223 -16.25 -10.18 -7.54
N TRP A 224 -15.31 -11.09 -7.81
CA TRP A 224 -14.64 -11.13 -9.12
C TRP A 224 -15.59 -11.50 -10.26
N LYS A 225 -16.52 -12.43 -10.02
CA LYS A 225 -17.57 -12.76 -11.00
C LYS A 225 -18.42 -11.52 -11.33
N ALA A 226 -18.84 -10.77 -10.32
CA ALA A 226 -19.60 -9.53 -10.51
C ALA A 226 -18.76 -8.48 -11.26
N PHE A 227 -17.49 -8.32 -10.93
CA PHE A 227 -16.56 -7.39 -11.58
C PHE A 227 -16.44 -7.66 -13.09
N PHE A 228 -16.15 -8.90 -13.49
CA PHE A 228 -15.98 -9.24 -14.91
C PHE A 228 -17.29 -9.18 -15.71
N ALA A 229 -18.44 -9.37 -15.03
CA ALA A 229 -19.75 -9.24 -15.67
C ALA A 229 -20.20 -7.78 -15.84
N ASP A 230 -19.60 -6.83 -15.11
CA ASP A 230 -20.06 -5.45 -15.01
C ASP A 230 -19.94 -4.69 -16.33
N ALA A 231 -20.98 -3.88 -16.64
CA ALA A 231 -21.00 -3.08 -17.87
C ALA A 231 -19.95 -1.96 -17.90
N GLN A 232 -19.58 -1.41 -16.71
CA GLN A 232 -18.53 -0.40 -16.62
C GLN A 232 -17.17 -1.02 -16.92
N TRP A 233 -16.88 -2.21 -16.35
CA TRP A 233 -15.65 -2.94 -16.67
C TRP A 233 -15.49 -3.19 -18.17
N LYS A 234 -16.54 -3.67 -18.82
CA LYS A 234 -16.53 -3.91 -20.27
C LYS A 234 -16.24 -2.65 -21.10
N LYS A 235 -16.70 -1.48 -20.63
CA LYS A 235 -16.38 -0.19 -21.25
C LYS A 235 -14.92 0.20 -21.03
N ILE A 236 -14.40 0.01 -19.80
CA ILE A 236 -13.03 0.36 -19.44
C ILE A 236 -12.03 -0.46 -20.27
N VAL A 237 -12.19 -1.78 -20.36
CA VAL A 237 -11.26 -2.65 -21.09
C VAL A 237 -11.32 -2.46 -22.62
N ALA A 238 -12.39 -1.88 -23.15
CA ALA A 238 -12.53 -1.55 -24.57
C ALA A 238 -11.81 -0.24 -24.97
N ILE A 239 -11.24 0.50 -24.00
CA ILE A 239 -10.49 1.71 -24.30
C ILE A 239 -9.11 1.33 -24.83
N ARG A 240 -8.84 1.67 -26.08
CA ARG A 240 -7.60 1.33 -26.79
C ARG A 240 -6.32 1.75 -26.06
N GLU A 241 -6.36 2.86 -25.31
CA GLU A 241 -5.22 3.33 -24.52
C GLU A 241 -4.77 2.32 -23.45
N TYR A 242 -5.69 1.46 -22.98
CA TYR A 242 -5.44 0.49 -21.90
C TYR A 242 -5.10 -0.91 -22.40
N GLU A 243 -5.18 -1.13 -23.73
CA GLU A 243 -4.82 -2.42 -24.33
C GLU A 243 -3.35 -2.76 -24.10
N HIS A 244 -3.05 -4.03 -23.88
CA HIS A 244 -1.69 -4.55 -23.68
C HIS A 244 -0.88 -3.87 -22.56
N SER A 245 -1.56 -3.29 -21.56
CA SER A 245 -0.92 -2.55 -20.47
C SER A 245 -0.34 -3.44 -19.35
N VAL A 246 -0.58 -4.76 -19.40
CA VAL A 246 -0.03 -5.76 -18.49
C VAL A 246 0.62 -6.87 -19.31
N SER A 247 1.88 -7.19 -19.03
CA SER A 247 2.65 -8.28 -19.66
C SER A 247 2.64 -9.55 -18.81
N HIS A 248 2.62 -9.39 -17.47
CA HIS A 248 2.57 -10.47 -16.51
C HIS A 248 1.78 -10.05 -15.28
N SER A 249 1.12 -11.00 -14.62
CA SER A 249 0.42 -10.74 -13.37
C SER A 249 0.57 -11.89 -12.40
N ASP A 250 0.94 -11.54 -11.15
CA ASP A 250 0.91 -12.47 -10.03
C ASP A 250 -0.31 -12.19 -9.14
N VAL A 251 -0.88 -13.25 -8.60
CA VAL A 251 -1.98 -13.21 -7.64
C VAL A 251 -1.60 -14.07 -6.44
N TYR A 252 -1.48 -13.43 -5.27
CA TYR A 252 -1.21 -14.12 -4.02
C TYR A 252 -2.47 -14.09 -3.15
N LEU A 253 -2.99 -15.27 -2.81
CA LEU A 253 -4.07 -15.41 -1.85
C LEU A 253 -3.46 -15.64 -0.47
N LEU A 254 -3.88 -14.83 0.49
CA LEU A 254 -3.21 -14.72 1.78
C LEU A 254 -4.22 -14.80 2.92
N HIS A 255 -3.82 -15.40 4.04
CA HIS A 255 -4.48 -15.22 5.33
C HIS A 255 -3.67 -14.25 6.22
N PRO A 256 -4.32 -13.36 6.98
CA PRO A 256 -3.64 -12.58 8.00
C PRO A 256 -3.21 -13.50 9.15
N THR A 257 -2.08 -13.22 9.76
CA THR A 257 -1.71 -13.87 11.03
C THR A 257 -2.61 -13.38 12.18
N ASP A 258 -2.65 -14.11 13.29
CA ASP A 258 -3.41 -13.71 14.49
C ASP A 258 -2.97 -12.35 15.05
N TYR A 259 -1.69 -12.03 14.92
CA TYR A 259 -1.06 -10.80 15.37
C TYR A 259 -0.98 -9.69 14.30
N SER A 260 -1.47 -9.90 13.07
CA SER A 260 -1.59 -8.84 12.06
C SER A 260 -2.53 -7.73 12.54
N ASP A 261 -2.19 -6.48 12.27
CA ASP A 261 -3.09 -5.34 12.55
C ASP A 261 -4.24 -5.23 11.54
N LEU A 262 -4.11 -5.86 10.37
CA LEU A 262 -5.07 -5.84 9.26
C LEU A 262 -5.89 -7.12 9.17
#